data_d33300493e4656496ca9eb61396a36ba
#
_entry.id   d33300493e4656496ca9eb61396a36ba
#
_cell.length_a   1.000
_cell.length_b   1.000
_cell.length_c   1.000
_cell.angle_alpha   90.00
_cell.angle_beta   90.00
_cell.angle_gamma   90.00
#
_symmetry.space_group_name_H-M   'P 1'
#
loop_
_entity.id
_entity.type
_entity.pdbx_description
1 polymer ?
#
loop_
_entity_poly.entity_id
_entity_poly.type
_entity_poly.pdbx_seq_one_letter_code
_entity_poly.pdbx_strand_id
1 'polypeptide(L)'
;MKKLLLVIALVMLGNLAVKAQTSYKAALGLGIDLYDEATFFGATGKYFFSDNHAGQADLGFEDNATIATFLYSYHKGFFRAPGLRWYAGVGPSIIFIKNFDNIFALRPHLGLDFKIDGAPFVLNFDWRPSVVLSDVGDNEVASFGFGLQFAFN
;
A
#
# COMPACT_ATOMS: atom_id res chain seq x y z
N MET A 1 -3.29 16.22 17.98
CA MET A 1 -2.47 16.34 16.76
C MET A 1 -2.71 15.24 15.74
N LYS A 2 -2.82 13.96 16.13
CA LYS A 2 -3.10 12.85 15.18
C LYS A 2 -4.44 12.99 14.46
N LYS A 3 -5.49 13.45 15.13
CA LYS A 3 -6.80 13.72 14.53
C LYS A 3 -6.79 14.90 13.56
N LEU A 4 -5.94 15.91 13.82
CA LEU A 4 -5.79 17.07 12.97
C LEU A 4 -5.06 16.74 11.67
N LEU A 5 -4.04 15.89 11.71
CA LEU A 5 -3.35 15.37 10.52
C LEU A 5 -4.27 14.54 9.61
N LEU A 6 -5.17 13.76 10.22
CA LEU A 6 -6.17 12.98 9.49
C LEU A 6 -7.20 13.90 8.79
N VAL A 7 -7.63 14.97 9.45
CA VAL A 7 -8.55 15.95 8.88
C VAL A 7 -7.87 16.76 7.76
N ILE A 8 -6.61 17.13 7.93
CA ILE A 8 -5.83 17.85 6.90
C ILE A 8 -5.62 16.95 5.67
N ALA A 9 -5.31 15.68 5.86
CA ALA A 9 -5.20 14.71 4.78
C ALA A 9 -6.54 14.54 4.03
N LEU A 10 -7.65 14.49 4.76
CA LEU A 10 -8.99 14.36 4.19
C LEU A 10 -9.43 15.63 3.43
N VAL A 11 -9.10 16.81 3.94
CA VAL A 11 -9.40 18.11 3.31
C VAL A 11 -8.53 18.34 2.06
N MET A 12 -7.28 17.90 2.07
CA MET A 12 -6.43 17.95 0.86
C MET A 12 -6.95 17.03 -0.25
N LEU A 13 -7.54 15.90 0.10
CA LEU A 13 -8.20 15.00 -0.85
C LEU A 13 -9.47 15.58 -1.46
N GLY A 14 -10.16 16.50 -0.76
CA GLY A 14 -11.43 17.09 -1.20
C GLY A 14 -11.33 18.26 -2.19
N ASN A 15 -10.15 18.86 -2.36
CA ASN A 15 -9.96 20.05 -3.18
C ASN A 15 -9.28 19.83 -4.53
N LEU A 16 -8.95 18.58 -4.87
CA LEU A 16 -8.32 18.27 -6.15
C LEU A 16 -9.38 18.15 -7.24
N ALA A 17 -9.56 19.24 -7.98
CA ALA A 17 -10.46 19.31 -9.11
C ALA A 17 -10.08 18.31 -10.20
N VAL A 18 -11.10 17.67 -10.65
CA VAL A 18 -11.21 16.52 -11.50
C VAL A 18 -10.85 16.80 -12.95
N LYS A 19 -9.88 16.08 -13.50
CA LYS A 19 -9.78 15.83 -14.95
C LYS A 19 -9.46 14.35 -15.23
N ALA A 20 -9.87 13.90 -16.41
CA ALA A 20 -9.86 12.52 -16.92
C ALA A 20 -8.85 11.53 -16.26
N GLN A 21 -9.34 10.33 -16.00
CA GLN A 21 -8.56 9.22 -15.44
C GLN A 21 -7.24 9.03 -16.20
N THR A 22 -6.17 9.54 -15.66
CA THR A 22 -4.84 9.20 -16.12
C THR A 22 -4.48 7.84 -15.50
N SER A 23 -4.74 6.78 -16.22
CA SER A 23 -4.27 5.46 -15.85
C SER A 23 -2.74 5.42 -15.97
N TYR A 24 -2.07 4.83 -15.02
CA TYR A 24 -0.66 4.50 -15.11
C TYR A 24 -0.52 2.98 -15.23
N LYS A 25 0.58 2.53 -15.82
CA LYS A 25 0.86 1.10 -16.00
C LYS A 25 1.76 0.54 -14.90
N ALA A 26 2.72 1.33 -14.47
CA ALA A 26 3.64 0.96 -13.40
C ALA A 26 3.89 2.14 -12.48
N ALA A 27 4.26 1.86 -11.26
CA ALA A 27 4.69 2.86 -10.31
C ALA A 27 5.78 2.29 -9.39
N LEU A 28 6.73 3.11 -9.02
CA LEU A 28 7.82 2.75 -8.13
C LEU A 28 8.08 3.89 -7.15
N GLY A 29 8.33 3.59 -5.91
CA GLY A 29 8.57 4.62 -4.91
C GLY A 29 8.86 4.10 -3.52
N LEU A 30 8.48 4.90 -2.55
CA LEU A 30 8.70 4.63 -1.13
C LEU A 30 7.41 4.17 -0.47
N GLY A 31 7.55 3.24 0.46
CA GLY A 31 6.45 2.69 1.24
C GLY A 31 6.72 2.70 2.73
N ILE A 32 5.64 2.78 3.48
CA ILE A 32 5.65 2.61 4.92
C ILE A 32 4.63 1.52 5.25
N ASP A 33 5.05 0.54 6.04
CA ASP A 33 4.18 -0.51 6.54
C ASP A 33 4.11 -0.38 8.07
N LEU A 34 2.95 0.00 8.57
CA LEU A 34 2.69 0.25 9.98
C LEU A 34 2.08 -0.98 10.63
N TYR A 35 2.80 -1.53 11.59
CA TYR A 35 2.32 -2.51 12.55
C TYR A 35 2.12 -1.86 13.92
N ASP A 36 1.45 -2.54 14.82
CA ASP A 36 1.23 -2.02 16.17
C ASP A 36 2.53 -1.75 16.93
N GLU A 37 3.50 -2.65 16.79
CA GLU A 37 4.79 -2.56 17.50
C GLU A 37 6.00 -2.27 16.59
N ALA A 38 5.80 -2.13 15.28
CA ALA A 38 6.89 -1.93 14.32
C ALA A 38 6.49 -1.05 13.15
N THR A 39 7.43 -0.31 12.61
CA THR A 39 7.25 0.48 11.39
C THR A 39 8.35 0.13 10.40
N PHE A 40 7.96 -0.39 9.25
CA PHE A 40 8.88 -0.69 8.17
C PHE A 40 8.87 0.43 7.13
N PHE A 41 10.06 0.89 6.76
CA PHE A 41 10.27 1.84 5.66
C PHE A 41 10.99 1.13 4.52
N GLY A 42 10.61 1.42 3.29
CA GLY A 42 11.31 0.83 2.18
C GLY A 42 10.79 1.22 0.82
N ALA A 43 10.97 0.30 -0.12
CA ALA A 43 10.57 0.46 -1.50
C ALA A 43 9.24 -0.24 -1.77
N THR A 44 8.43 0.37 -2.64
CA THR A 44 7.20 -0.22 -3.15
C THR A 44 7.14 -0.08 -4.66
N GLY A 45 6.74 -1.15 -5.33
CA GLY A 45 6.54 -1.16 -6.78
C GLY A 45 5.20 -1.79 -7.12
N LYS A 46 4.52 -1.22 -8.12
CA LYS A 46 3.22 -1.69 -8.60
C LYS A 46 3.23 -1.79 -10.12
N TYR A 47 2.63 -2.83 -10.64
CA TYR A 47 2.47 -3.05 -12.07
C TYR A 47 1.06 -3.53 -12.40
N PHE A 48 0.39 -2.83 -13.31
CA PHE A 48 -0.91 -3.22 -13.86
C PHE A 48 -0.71 -4.12 -15.07
N PHE A 49 -1.08 -5.37 -14.97
CA PHE A 49 -1.09 -6.31 -16.10
C PHE A 49 -2.41 -6.29 -16.87
N SER A 50 -3.43 -5.62 -16.35
CA SER A 50 -4.65 -5.20 -17.04
C SER A 50 -5.21 -3.93 -16.40
N ASP A 51 -6.28 -3.37 -16.97
CA ASP A 51 -6.85 -2.09 -16.50
C ASP A 51 -7.25 -2.09 -15.02
N ASN A 52 -7.62 -3.24 -14.50
CA ASN A 52 -8.14 -3.39 -13.14
C ASN A 52 -7.29 -4.30 -12.24
N HIS A 53 -6.30 -4.99 -12.77
CA HIS A 53 -5.53 -5.98 -12.03
C HIS A 53 -4.07 -5.56 -11.90
N ALA A 54 -3.57 -5.57 -10.70
CA ALA A 54 -2.19 -5.20 -10.40
C ALA A 54 -1.50 -6.20 -9.49
N GLY A 55 -0.20 -6.32 -9.70
CA GLY A 55 0.73 -6.90 -8.74
C GLY A 55 1.52 -5.79 -8.05
N GLN A 56 1.76 -5.92 -6.76
CA GLN A 56 2.58 -5.01 -5.98
C GLN A 56 3.64 -5.79 -5.21
N ALA A 57 4.82 -5.24 -5.13
CA ALA A 57 5.91 -5.77 -4.32
C ALA A 57 6.41 -4.67 -3.39
N ASP A 58 6.44 -4.97 -2.11
CA ASP A 58 6.91 -4.07 -1.07
C ASP A 58 8.10 -4.71 -0.34
N LEU A 59 9.13 -3.93 -0.11
CA LEU A 59 10.30 -4.31 0.66
C LEU A 59 10.55 -3.26 1.73
N GLY A 60 10.34 -3.63 2.97
CA GLY A 60 10.45 -2.72 4.12
C GLY A 60 11.55 -3.17 5.09
N PHE A 61 12.14 -2.19 5.75
CA PHE A 61 13.23 -2.39 6.71
C PHE A 61 12.90 -1.73 8.04
N GLU A 62 13.26 -2.42 9.08
CA GLU A 62 13.26 -1.95 10.47
C GLU A 62 14.56 -2.45 11.11
N ASP A 63 14.97 -1.92 12.25
CA ASP A 63 16.31 -2.14 12.83
C ASP A 63 16.78 -3.61 12.87
N ASN A 64 15.87 -4.52 13.22
CA ASN A 64 16.19 -5.95 13.35
C ASN A 64 15.35 -6.86 12.45
N ALA A 65 14.57 -6.28 11.54
CA ALA A 65 13.67 -7.03 10.69
C ALA A 65 13.57 -6.46 9.27
N THR A 66 13.33 -7.33 8.33
CA THR A 66 13.03 -6.98 6.93
C THR A 66 11.74 -7.67 6.54
N ILE A 67 10.83 -6.93 5.93
CA ILE A 67 9.58 -7.48 5.41
C ILE A 67 9.57 -7.43 3.90
N ALA A 68 9.23 -8.55 3.26
CA ALA A 68 8.93 -8.63 1.85
C ALA A 68 7.48 -9.07 1.66
N THR A 69 6.70 -8.28 0.92
CA THR A 69 5.28 -8.54 0.69
C THR A 69 4.99 -8.49 -0.80
N PHE A 70 4.26 -9.49 -1.29
CA PHE A 70 3.78 -9.54 -2.66
C PHE A 70 2.26 -9.57 -2.65
N LEU A 71 1.63 -8.60 -3.28
CA LEU A 71 0.20 -8.42 -3.24
C LEU A 71 -0.37 -8.47 -4.66
N TYR A 72 -1.45 -9.22 -4.82
CA TYR A 72 -2.35 -9.08 -5.95
C TYR A 72 -3.52 -8.21 -5.55
N SER A 73 -3.95 -7.30 -6.43
CA SER A 73 -5.10 -6.43 -6.16
C SER A 73 -5.94 -6.15 -7.39
N TYR A 74 -7.24 -6.07 -7.15
CA TYR A 74 -8.22 -5.56 -8.09
C TYR A 74 -8.50 -4.09 -7.77
N HIS A 75 -8.40 -3.23 -8.78
CA HIS A 75 -8.60 -1.78 -8.70
C HIS A 75 -9.83 -1.36 -9.48
N LYS A 76 -10.62 -0.43 -8.92
CA LYS A 76 -11.75 0.17 -9.63
C LYS A 76 -11.86 1.65 -9.29
N GLY A 77 -12.07 2.47 -10.32
CA GLY A 77 -12.24 3.92 -10.15
C GLY A 77 -13.62 4.29 -9.59
N PHE A 78 -13.69 5.48 -9.00
CA PHE A 78 -14.94 6.09 -8.59
C PHE A 78 -15.50 6.93 -9.74
N PHE A 79 -16.81 6.87 -9.92
CA PHE A 79 -17.49 7.51 -11.05
C PHE A 79 -17.29 9.05 -11.12
N ARG A 80 -17.14 9.72 -9.98
CA ARG A 80 -17.02 11.19 -9.91
C ARG A 80 -15.70 11.68 -9.32
N ALA A 81 -14.72 10.81 -9.19
CA ALA A 81 -13.40 11.13 -8.64
C ALA A 81 -12.30 10.55 -9.53
N PRO A 82 -12.04 11.15 -10.70
CA PRO A 82 -10.94 10.72 -11.57
C PRO A 82 -9.60 10.73 -10.84
N GLY A 83 -8.79 9.70 -11.12
CA GLY A 83 -7.53 9.48 -10.45
C GLY A 83 -7.64 8.74 -9.13
N LEU A 84 -8.82 8.69 -8.51
CA LEU A 84 -9.05 7.93 -7.29
C LEU A 84 -9.63 6.55 -7.61
N ARG A 85 -9.01 5.52 -7.09
CA ARG A 85 -9.46 4.13 -7.20
C ARG A 85 -9.45 3.48 -5.82
N TRP A 86 -10.43 2.63 -5.57
CA TRP A 86 -10.33 1.68 -4.47
C TRP A 86 -9.67 0.40 -4.97
N TYR A 87 -9.05 -0.33 -4.10
CA TYR A 87 -8.51 -1.65 -4.42
C TYR A 87 -8.69 -2.62 -3.26
N ALA A 88 -8.81 -3.88 -3.63
CA ALA A 88 -8.84 -4.98 -2.69
C ALA A 88 -8.05 -6.15 -3.26
N GLY A 89 -7.41 -6.90 -2.40
CA GLY A 89 -6.62 -8.03 -2.82
C GLY A 89 -6.00 -8.80 -1.66
N VAL A 90 -5.04 -9.63 -1.99
CA VAL A 90 -4.37 -10.51 -1.02
C VAL A 90 -3.00 -10.92 -1.56
N GLY A 91 -2.10 -11.23 -0.68
CA GLY A 91 -0.82 -11.81 -1.06
C GLY A 91 0.02 -12.26 0.13
N PRO A 92 1.07 -13.04 -0.15
CA PRO A 92 1.98 -13.53 0.87
C PRO A 92 2.95 -12.45 1.35
N SER A 93 3.38 -12.59 2.59
CA SER A 93 4.41 -11.78 3.21
C SER A 93 5.35 -12.67 4.01
N ILE A 94 6.61 -12.27 4.04
CA ILE A 94 7.63 -12.89 4.89
C ILE A 94 8.36 -11.80 5.66
N ILE A 95 8.50 -12.01 6.96
CA ILE A 95 9.28 -11.15 7.84
C ILE A 95 10.53 -11.92 8.26
N PHE A 96 11.69 -11.40 7.89
CA PHE A 96 13.00 -11.90 8.30
C PHE A 96 13.42 -11.16 9.56
N ILE A 97 13.52 -11.86 10.67
CA ILE A 97 13.92 -11.30 11.95
C ILE A 97 15.33 -11.77 12.27
N LYS A 98 16.22 -10.85 12.63
CA LYS A 98 17.59 -11.14 12.98
C LYS A 98 17.66 -12.05 14.22
N ASN A 99 18.33 -13.21 14.08
CA ASN A 99 18.49 -14.23 15.13
C ASN A 99 17.18 -14.92 15.60
N PHE A 100 16.11 -14.81 14.83
CA PHE A 100 14.83 -15.49 15.09
C PHE A 100 14.32 -16.20 13.82
N ASP A 101 13.32 -17.03 13.99
CA ASP A 101 12.64 -17.67 12.87
C ASP A 101 11.86 -16.68 12.03
N ASN A 102 11.80 -16.92 10.74
CA ASN A 102 11.03 -16.10 9.81
C ASN A 102 9.52 -16.26 10.05
N ILE A 103 8.78 -15.19 9.87
CA ILE A 103 7.33 -15.19 9.99
C ILE A 103 6.73 -15.17 8.59
N PHE A 104 5.90 -16.14 8.28
CA PHE A 104 5.11 -16.20 7.06
C PHE A 104 3.68 -15.79 7.34
N ALA A 105 3.14 -14.90 6.52
CA ALA A 105 1.79 -14.41 6.67
C ALA A 105 1.07 -14.28 5.33
N LEU A 106 -0.25 -14.34 5.39
CA LEU A 106 -1.13 -13.93 4.31
C LEU A 106 -1.71 -12.56 4.65
N ARG A 107 -1.65 -11.63 3.70
CA ARG A 107 -2.08 -10.25 3.92
C ARG A 107 -3.21 -9.89 2.95
N PRO A 108 -4.48 -10.03 3.35
CA PRO A 108 -5.56 -9.36 2.64
C PRO A 108 -5.39 -7.84 2.78
N HIS A 109 -5.81 -7.07 1.78
CA HIS A 109 -5.74 -5.62 1.85
C HIS A 109 -6.92 -4.94 1.16
N LEU A 110 -7.29 -3.78 1.68
CA LEU A 110 -8.31 -2.90 1.13
C LEU A 110 -7.84 -1.46 1.25
N GLY A 111 -7.85 -0.72 0.15
CA GLY A 111 -7.29 0.62 0.16
C GLY A 111 -7.76 1.55 -0.94
N LEU A 112 -7.12 2.69 -0.96
CA LEU A 112 -7.31 3.76 -1.93
C LEU A 112 -5.98 4.08 -2.62
N ASP A 113 -6.08 4.29 -3.91
CA ASP A 113 -4.98 4.65 -4.80
C ASP A 113 -5.37 5.95 -5.49
N PHE A 114 -4.54 6.96 -5.35
CA PHE A 114 -4.79 8.27 -5.92
C PHE A 114 -3.64 8.72 -6.83
N LYS A 115 -3.92 8.77 -8.13
CA LYS A 115 -3.00 9.36 -9.12
C LYS A 115 -3.26 10.86 -9.19
N ILE A 116 -2.25 11.65 -8.86
CA ILE A 116 -2.32 13.11 -8.91
C ILE A 116 -2.39 13.56 -10.37
N ASP A 117 -3.40 14.36 -10.68
CA ASP A 117 -3.55 14.94 -12.03
C ASP A 117 -2.44 15.95 -12.32
N GLY A 118 -1.89 15.89 -13.51
CA GLY A 118 -0.80 16.77 -13.95
C GLY A 118 0.57 16.47 -13.31
N ALA A 119 0.68 15.47 -12.45
CA ALA A 119 1.94 15.06 -11.83
C ALA A 119 2.14 13.54 -11.91
N PRO A 120 3.37 13.05 -12.04
CA PRO A 120 3.62 11.62 -12.14
C PRO A 120 3.64 10.92 -10.78
N PHE A 121 2.84 11.36 -9.83
CA PHE A 121 2.82 10.81 -8.47
C PHE A 121 1.53 10.07 -8.17
N VAL A 122 1.67 8.97 -7.45
CA VAL A 122 0.58 8.15 -6.92
C VAL A 122 0.74 8.06 -5.42
N LEU A 123 -0.36 8.34 -4.71
CA LEU A 123 -0.49 8.08 -3.29
C LEU A 123 -1.35 6.86 -3.09
N ASN A 124 -0.96 5.97 -2.21
CA ASN A 124 -1.80 4.88 -1.79
C ASN A 124 -1.84 4.74 -0.28
N PHE A 125 -2.96 4.25 0.19
CA PHE A 125 -3.20 3.95 1.58
C PHE A 125 -4.10 2.72 1.67
N ASP A 126 -3.72 1.76 2.48
CA ASP A 126 -4.55 0.59 2.71
C ASP A 126 -4.48 0.06 4.14
N TRP A 127 -5.54 -0.62 4.52
CA TRP A 127 -5.57 -1.51 5.64
C TRP A 127 -5.16 -2.90 5.14
N ARG A 128 -4.13 -3.48 5.76
CA ARG A 128 -3.53 -4.75 5.33
C ARG A 128 -3.20 -5.66 6.53
N PRO A 129 -4.22 -6.24 7.17
CA PRO A 129 -3.99 -7.13 8.29
C PRO A 129 -3.06 -8.29 7.91
N SER A 130 -2.40 -8.86 8.90
CA SER A 130 -1.47 -9.97 8.73
C SER A 130 -2.01 -11.20 9.43
N VAL A 131 -2.31 -12.23 8.66
CA VAL A 131 -2.71 -13.54 9.17
C VAL A 131 -1.49 -14.45 9.13
N VAL A 132 -0.92 -14.75 10.28
CA VAL A 132 0.30 -15.54 10.39
C VAL A 132 0.02 -17.01 10.09
N LEU A 133 0.84 -17.59 9.22
CA LEU A 133 0.75 -18.99 8.79
C LEU A 133 1.86 -19.87 9.41
N SER A 134 2.89 -19.26 9.98
CA SER A 134 4.00 -19.95 10.63
C SER A 134 3.69 -20.24 12.10
N ASP A 135 4.49 -21.11 12.70
CA ASP A 135 4.35 -21.47 14.12
C ASP A 135 4.80 -20.34 15.08
N VAL A 136 5.47 -19.32 14.54
CA VAL A 136 5.94 -18.14 15.27
C VAL A 136 5.28 -16.88 14.76
N GLY A 137 5.03 -15.93 15.65
CA GLY A 137 4.39 -14.67 15.37
C GLY A 137 2.90 -14.68 15.67
N ASP A 138 2.34 -13.50 15.78
CA ASP A 138 0.92 -13.26 16.08
C ASP A 138 0.23 -12.56 14.91
N ASN A 139 -1.07 -12.80 14.78
CA ASN A 139 -1.90 -12.09 13.84
C ASN A 139 -1.97 -10.61 14.19
N GLU A 140 -1.87 -9.75 13.16
CA GLU A 140 -1.94 -8.30 13.31
C GLU A 140 -3.11 -7.76 12.51
N VAL A 141 -4.10 -7.19 13.19
CA VAL A 141 -5.30 -6.63 12.57
C VAL A 141 -5.12 -5.14 12.27
N ALA A 142 -4.40 -4.41 13.12
CA ALA A 142 -4.18 -2.97 13.01
C ALA A 142 -2.91 -2.65 12.21
N SER A 143 -2.80 -3.17 11.01
CA SER A 143 -1.69 -2.92 10.10
C SER A 143 -2.15 -2.10 8.89
N PHE A 144 -1.36 -1.08 8.53
CA PHE A 144 -1.68 -0.13 7.47
C PHE A 144 -0.47 0.12 6.58
N GLY A 145 -0.74 0.28 5.29
CA GLY A 145 0.27 0.64 4.31
C GLY A 145 0.07 2.04 3.75
N PHE A 146 1.17 2.74 3.53
CA PHE A 146 1.23 4.01 2.81
C PHE A 146 2.28 3.92 1.72
N GLY A 147 2.01 4.50 0.57
CA GLY A 147 2.99 4.61 -0.50
C GLY A 147 2.94 5.94 -1.19
N LEU A 148 4.11 6.44 -1.55
CA LEU A 148 4.31 7.53 -2.49
C LEU A 148 5.15 7.00 -3.64
N GLN A 149 4.55 6.91 -4.81
CA GLN A 149 5.17 6.29 -5.97
C GLN A 149 5.22 7.25 -7.16
N PHE A 150 6.24 7.09 -7.98
CA PHE A 150 6.34 7.72 -9.30
C PHE A 150 5.70 6.80 -10.33
N ALA A 151 4.73 7.33 -11.09
CA ALA A 151 3.98 6.61 -12.09
C ALA A 151 4.65 6.64 -13.46
N PHE A 152 4.64 5.50 -14.12
CA PHE A 152 5.09 5.31 -15.50
C PHE A 152 3.92 4.83 -16.37
N ASN A 153 3.90 5.28 -17.60
CA ASN A 153 2.91 4.84 -18.60
C ASN A 153 3.45 3.71 -19.47
#